data_955a4830ef3b74a2a49beb41cfa43427
#
_entry.id   955a4830ef3b74a2a49beb41cfa43427
#
_cell.length_a   1.000
_cell.length_b   1.000
_cell.length_c   1.000
_cell.angle_alpha   90.00
_cell.angle_beta   90.00
_cell.angle_gamma   90.00
#
_symmetry.space_group_name_H-M   'P 1'
#
loop_
_entity.id
_entity.type
_entity.pdbx_description
1 polymer ?
#
loop_
_entity_poly.entity_id
_entity_poly.type
_entity_poly.pdbx_seq_one_letter_code
_entity_poly.pdbx_strand_id
1 'polypeptide(L)'
;MKRVSLRDISELIFLSAIWGSSFLFLRLTSPVFGPIFLIEMRVLSGLAVLLPLVLFLGKLAEFQKHWKMIATVSLMNMAIPFCFFAFSAVYIGAGLLSIINATVPIFSACVAYVVYKERLSRSSLLGLLIGFLGVVVLLFNPDESFGSLGWLAILSALLACLLYGTAINLTVNNLQGVSGLAITAGGLFVSSLVLLPFAFWARPEVLPVGNLSLIHI
;
A
#
# COMPACT_ATOMS: atom_id res chain seq x y z
N MET A 1 23.55 6.10 -18.69
CA MET A 1 22.92 6.21 -17.37
C MET A 1 22.78 7.70 -17.02
N LYS A 2 21.56 8.21 -16.77
CA LYS A 2 21.41 9.59 -16.26
C LYS A 2 22.05 9.66 -14.87
N ARG A 3 22.85 10.68 -14.62
CA ARG A 3 23.41 10.92 -13.27
C ARG A 3 22.26 11.27 -12.34
N VAL A 4 22.16 10.58 -11.20
CA VAL A 4 21.19 10.89 -10.15
C VAL A 4 21.52 12.28 -9.61
N SER A 5 20.57 13.20 -9.62
CA SER A 5 20.77 14.57 -9.13
C SER A 5 20.55 14.61 -7.61
N LEU A 6 21.11 15.66 -6.96
CA LEU A 6 20.84 15.90 -5.54
C LEU A 6 19.34 16.08 -5.25
N ARG A 7 18.60 16.63 -6.21
CA ARG A 7 17.16 16.77 -6.13
C ARG A 7 16.47 15.41 -6.10
N ASP A 8 16.86 14.47 -6.98
CA ASP A 8 16.30 13.11 -7.00
C ASP A 8 16.53 12.40 -5.66
N ILE A 9 17.72 12.59 -5.07
CA ILE A 9 18.06 12.04 -3.75
C ILE A 9 17.20 12.66 -2.64
N SER A 10 17.02 13.98 -2.64
CA SER A 10 16.21 14.67 -1.62
C SER A 10 14.72 14.27 -1.73
N GLU A 11 14.19 14.14 -2.94
CA GLU A 11 12.83 13.66 -3.20
C GLU A 11 12.65 12.21 -2.70
N LEU A 12 13.62 11.33 -2.93
CA LEU A 12 13.59 9.95 -2.43
C LEU A 12 13.65 9.88 -0.89
N ILE A 13 14.51 10.67 -0.25
CA ILE A 13 14.59 10.71 1.22
C ILE A 13 13.27 11.21 1.82
N PHE A 14 12.72 12.29 1.27
CA PHE A 14 11.46 12.85 1.73
C PHE A 14 10.30 11.86 1.57
N LEU A 15 10.20 11.21 0.41
CA LEU A 15 9.19 10.18 0.14
C LEU A 15 9.35 8.98 1.09
N SER A 16 10.59 8.54 1.35
CA SER A 16 10.88 7.44 2.28
C SER A 16 10.48 7.79 3.71
N ALA A 17 10.71 9.03 4.14
CA ALA A 17 10.30 9.52 5.46
C ALA A 17 8.77 9.53 5.61
N ILE A 18 8.04 10.02 4.60
CA ILE A 18 6.57 10.02 4.60
C ILE A 18 6.03 8.58 4.63
N TRP A 19 6.56 7.70 3.80
CA TRP A 19 6.09 6.31 3.77
C TRP A 19 6.45 5.54 5.03
N GLY A 20 7.66 5.73 5.56
CA GLY A 20 8.10 5.10 6.79
C GLY A 20 7.25 5.54 7.98
N SER A 21 6.96 6.82 8.11
CA SER A 21 6.07 7.36 9.17
C SER A 21 4.64 6.82 9.05
N SER A 22 4.16 6.49 7.87
CA SER A 22 2.83 5.92 7.64
C SER A 22 2.60 4.63 8.43
N PHE A 23 3.63 3.77 8.57
CA PHE A 23 3.52 2.54 9.36
C PHE A 23 3.41 2.81 10.86
N LEU A 24 4.11 3.84 11.36
CA LEU A 24 3.97 4.28 12.74
C LEU A 24 2.55 4.77 13.02
N PHE A 25 2.00 5.61 12.14
CA PHE A 25 0.63 6.09 12.27
C PHE A 25 -0.39 4.96 12.16
N LEU A 26 -0.22 4.02 11.25
CA LEU A 26 -1.06 2.82 11.21
C LEU A 26 -1.04 2.08 12.55
N ARG A 27 0.14 1.88 13.14
CA ARG A 27 0.28 1.20 14.43
C ARG A 27 -0.44 1.92 15.56
N LEU A 28 -0.40 3.26 15.57
CA LEU A 28 -1.04 4.07 16.60
C LEU A 28 -2.56 4.16 16.42
N THR A 29 -3.03 4.22 15.16
CA THR A 29 -4.44 4.53 14.87
C THR A 29 -5.30 3.30 14.61
N SER A 30 -4.75 2.22 14.05
CA SER A 30 -5.54 1.01 13.73
C SER A 30 -6.23 0.37 14.94
N PRO A 31 -5.60 0.26 16.13
CA PRO A 31 -6.28 -0.27 17.31
C PRO A 31 -7.45 0.60 17.80
N VAL A 32 -7.38 1.91 17.53
CA VAL A 32 -8.34 2.91 18.02
C VAL A 32 -9.55 3.05 17.10
N PHE A 33 -9.30 3.13 15.79
CA PHE A 33 -10.34 3.38 14.79
C PHE A 33 -10.86 2.10 14.11
N GLY A 34 -10.16 0.99 14.29
CA GLY A 34 -10.37 -0.23 13.52
C GLY A 34 -9.80 -0.14 12.10
N PRO A 35 -9.29 -1.26 11.55
CA PRO A 35 -8.57 -1.26 10.28
C PRO A 35 -9.37 -0.71 9.09
N ILE A 36 -10.61 -1.17 8.92
CA ILE A 36 -11.43 -0.83 7.74
C ILE A 36 -11.87 0.63 7.79
N PHE A 37 -12.37 1.08 8.94
CA PHE A 37 -12.83 2.47 9.10
C PHE A 37 -11.67 3.45 8.93
N LEU A 38 -10.51 3.16 9.52
CA LEU A 38 -9.31 3.97 9.35
C LEU A 38 -8.91 4.12 7.89
N ILE A 39 -8.89 3.02 7.14
CA ILE A 39 -8.49 3.05 5.73
C ILE A 39 -9.50 3.82 4.89
N GLU A 40 -10.81 3.65 5.13
CA GLU A 40 -11.81 4.46 4.43
C GLU A 40 -11.61 5.96 4.68
N MET A 41 -11.36 6.38 5.93
CA MET A 41 -11.08 7.79 6.23
C MET A 41 -9.85 8.31 5.50
N ARG A 42 -8.79 7.51 5.41
CA ARG A 42 -7.58 7.86 4.64
C ARG A 42 -7.86 7.99 3.14
N VAL A 43 -8.59 7.04 2.59
CA VAL A 43 -8.96 7.02 1.16
C VAL A 43 -9.86 8.22 0.82
N LEU A 44 -10.87 8.50 1.65
CA LEU A 44 -11.75 9.67 1.49
C LEU A 44 -10.97 10.98 1.59
N SER A 45 -10.07 11.11 2.56
CA SER A 45 -9.23 12.31 2.71
C SER A 45 -8.37 12.55 1.46
N GLY A 46 -7.72 11.50 0.94
CA GLY A 46 -6.96 11.58 -0.29
C GLY A 46 -7.83 11.91 -1.51
N LEU A 47 -9.02 11.31 -1.60
CA LEU A 47 -9.98 11.59 -2.66
C LEU A 47 -10.46 13.02 -2.62
N ALA A 48 -10.77 13.56 -1.44
CA ALA A 48 -11.21 14.94 -1.28
C ALA A 48 -10.20 15.98 -1.81
N VAL A 49 -8.91 15.64 -1.73
CA VAL A 49 -7.83 16.49 -2.29
C VAL A 49 -7.63 16.25 -3.78
N LEU A 50 -7.59 15.00 -4.23
CA LEU A 50 -7.21 14.68 -5.61
C LEU A 50 -8.37 14.79 -6.60
N LEU A 51 -9.62 14.60 -6.17
CA LEU A 51 -10.77 14.70 -7.07
C LEU A 51 -10.95 16.10 -7.66
N PRO A 52 -10.92 17.20 -6.88
CA PRO A 52 -10.96 18.56 -7.44
C PRO A 52 -9.83 18.80 -8.45
N LEU A 53 -8.63 18.29 -8.17
CA LEU A 53 -7.47 18.44 -9.05
C LEU A 53 -7.67 17.70 -10.39
N VAL A 54 -8.22 16.48 -10.35
CA VAL A 54 -8.57 15.71 -11.57
C VAL A 54 -9.61 16.45 -12.42
N LEU A 55 -10.64 17.01 -11.78
CA LEU A 55 -11.69 17.78 -12.46
C LEU A 55 -11.10 19.04 -13.08
N PHE A 56 -10.29 19.79 -12.34
CA PHE A 56 -9.67 21.04 -12.82
C PHE A 56 -8.71 20.80 -13.98
N LEU A 57 -7.93 19.73 -13.96
CA LEU A 57 -6.97 19.36 -15.00
C LEU A 57 -7.59 18.56 -16.16
N GLY A 58 -8.90 18.33 -16.17
CA GLY A 58 -9.61 17.62 -17.23
C GLY A 58 -9.24 16.14 -17.39
N LYS A 59 -8.73 15.50 -16.31
CA LYS A 59 -8.26 14.10 -16.35
C LYS A 59 -9.36 13.05 -16.12
N LEU A 60 -10.59 13.47 -15.95
CA LEU A 60 -11.74 12.57 -15.74
C LEU A 60 -11.98 11.64 -16.95
N ALA A 61 -11.77 12.13 -18.17
CA ALA A 61 -11.93 11.32 -19.38
C ALA A 61 -10.93 10.15 -19.45
N GLU A 62 -9.69 10.33 -18.94
CA GLU A 62 -8.70 9.26 -18.85
C GLU A 62 -9.17 8.17 -17.88
N PHE A 63 -9.70 8.56 -16.71
CA PHE A 63 -10.30 7.62 -15.77
C PHE A 63 -11.47 6.86 -16.39
N GLN A 64 -12.43 7.57 -16.99
CA GLN A 64 -13.61 6.94 -17.60
C GLN A 64 -13.25 5.94 -18.69
N LYS A 65 -12.24 6.24 -19.52
CA LYS A 65 -11.78 5.35 -20.57
C LYS A 65 -11.16 4.06 -20.03
N HIS A 66 -10.45 4.13 -18.91
CA HIS A 66 -9.65 3.01 -18.36
C HIS A 66 -10.21 2.49 -17.02
N TRP A 67 -11.46 2.84 -16.66
CA TRP A 67 -12.03 2.61 -15.34
C TRP A 67 -11.94 1.17 -14.84
N LYS A 68 -12.17 0.17 -15.71
CA LYS A 68 -12.11 -1.25 -15.33
C LYS A 68 -10.71 -1.67 -14.85
N MET A 69 -9.68 -1.25 -15.58
CA MET A 69 -8.30 -1.56 -15.22
C MET A 69 -7.88 -0.77 -13.99
N ILE A 70 -8.26 0.51 -13.91
CA ILE A 70 -8.00 1.33 -12.71
C ILE A 70 -8.70 0.73 -11.49
N ALA A 71 -9.94 0.26 -11.62
CA ALA A 71 -10.65 -0.42 -10.55
C ALA A 71 -9.92 -1.70 -10.09
N THR A 72 -9.51 -2.56 -11.03
CA THR A 72 -8.75 -3.77 -10.70
C THR A 72 -7.45 -3.44 -9.97
N VAL A 73 -6.67 -2.51 -10.52
CA VAL A 73 -5.39 -2.08 -9.92
C VAL A 73 -5.63 -1.47 -8.54
N SER A 74 -6.65 -0.62 -8.37
CA SER A 74 -6.89 0.06 -7.08
C SER A 74 -7.33 -0.90 -5.98
N LEU A 75 -8.13 -1.91 -6.29
CA LEU A 75 -8.48 -2.95 -5.32
C LEU A 75 -7.25 -3.70 -4.83
N MET A 76 -6.30 -3.96 -5.73
CA MET A 76 -5.05 -4.68 -5.43
C MET A 76 -3.92 -3.76 -4.91
N ASN A 77 -4.06 -2.45 -5.00
CA ASN A 77 -3.03 -1.49 -4.59
C ASN A 77 -3.44 -0.57 -3.43
N MET A 78 -4.74 -0.37 -3.22
CA MET A 78 -5.25 0.57 -2.22
C MET A 78 -6.25 -0.07 -1.26
N ALA A 79 -7.37 -0.60 -1.72
CA ALA A 79 -8.43 -1.07 -0.84
C ALA A 79 -7.98 -2.27 0.01
N ILE A 80 -7.70 -3.40 -0.60
CA ILE A 80 -7.42 -4.66 0.11
C ILE A 80 -6.08 -4.61 0.85
N PRO A 81 -4.95 -4.21 0.22
CA PRO A 81 -3.67 -4.18 0.91
C PRO A 81 -3.62 -3.19 2.06
N PHE A 82 -4.25 -2.03 1.94
CA PHE A 82 -4.29 -1.07 3.03
C PHE A 82 -5.03 -1.62 4.25
N CYS A 83 -6.16 -2.32 4.04
CA CYS A 83 -6.88 -3.00 5.12
C CYS A 83 -6.03 -4.11 5.75
N PHE A 84 -5.29 -4.88 4.94
CA PHE A 84 -4.38 -5.91 5.44
C PHE A 84 -3.25 -5.33 6.27
N PHE A 85 -2.62 -4.24 5.81
CA PHE A 85 -1.60 -3.55 6.60
C PHE A 85 -2.17 -2.93 7.87
N ALA A 86 -3.36 -2.32 7.81
CA ALA A 86 -4.02 -1.76 8.98
C ALA A 86 -4.38 -2.85 10.00
N PHE A 87 -4.88 -4.00 9.56
CA PHE A 87 -5.09 -5.18 10.41
C PHE A 87 -3.78 -5.65 11.03
N SER A 88 -2.74 -5.80 10.22
CA SER A 88 -1.42 -6.25 10.70
C SER A 88 -0.84 -5.28 11.73
N ALA A 89 -1.03 -3.99 11.54
CA ALA A 89 -0.58 -2.95 12.46
C ALA A 89 -1.22 -3.03 13.85
N VAL A 90 -2.34 -3.72 14.02
CA VAL A 90 -2.94 -3.98 15.34
C VAL A 90 -2.10 -4.96 16.16
N TYR A 91 -1.45 -5.93 15.50
CA TYR A 91 -0.82 -7.07 16.18
C TYR A 91 0.72 -7.07 16.12
N ILE A 92 1.33 -6.44 15.13
CA ILE A 92 2.79 -6.39 14.96
C ILE A 92 3.30 -4.95 14.94
N GLY A 93 4.56 -4.77 15.33
CA GLY A 93 5.22 -3.47 15.42
C GLY A 93 5.40 -2.80 14.04
N ALA A 94 5.42 -1.46 14.03
CA ALA A 94 5.59 -0.67 12.80
C ALA A 94 6.91 -0.98 12.06
N GLY A 95 7.99 -1.25 12.81
CA GLY A 95 9.28 -1.64 12.24
C GLY A 95 9.20 -2.94 11.45
N LEU A 96 8.65 -4.02 12.04
CA LEU A 96 8.46 -5.29 11.36
C LEU A 96 7.54 -5.15 10.15
N LEU A 97 6.45 -4.38 10.29
CA LEU A 97 5.50 -4.14 9.21
C LEU A 97 6.17 -3.43 8.01
N SER A 98 7.03 -2.44 8.26
CA SER A 98 7.79 -1.75 7.22
C SER A 98 8.81 -2.67 6.53
N ILE A 99 9.44 -3.58 7.28
CA ILE A 99 10.36 -4.57 6.73
C ILE A 99 9.62 -5.58 5.85
N ILE A 100 8.45 -6.07 6.28
CA ILE A 100 7.61 -6.93 5.44
C ILE A 100 7.22 -6.19 4.15
N ASN A 101 6.84 -4.90 4.24
CA ASN A 101 6.54 -4.11 3.05
C ASN A 101 7.73 -3.99 2.07
N ALA A 102 8.98 -4.02 2.57
CA ALA A 102 10.16 -4.04 1.71
C ALA A 102 10.28 -5.31 0.83
N THR A 103 9.44 -6.33 1.04
CA THR A 103 9.34 -7.51 0.16
C THR A 103 8.53 -7.27 -1.12
N VAL A 104 7.84 -6.14 -1.27
CA VAL A 104 7.04 -5.81 -2.47
C VAL A 104 7.82 -5.98 -3.77
N PRO A 105 9.08 -5.51 -3.91
CA PRO A 105 9.86 -5.75 -5.12
C PRO A 105 10.11 -7.24 -5.41
N ILE A 106 10.21 -8.07 -4.37
CA ILE A 106 10.37 -9.52 -4.51
C ILE A 106 9.11 -10.11 -5.16
N PHE A 107 7.94 -9.82 -4.60
CA PHE A 107 6.67 -10.27 -5.17
C PHE A 107 6.43 -9.71 -6.56
N SER A 108 6.76 -8.43 -6.81
CA SER A 108 6.65 -7.82 -8.14
C SER A 108 7.51 -8.56 -9.17
N ALA A 109 8.75 -8.89 -8.82
CA ALA A 109 9.65 -9.64 -9.70
C ALA A 109 9.16 -11.08 -9.94
N CYS A 110 8.62 -11.75 -8.91
CA CYS A 110 8.01 -13.08 -9.06
C CYS A 110 6.80 -13.04 -10.01
N VAL A 111 5.92 -12.05 -9.88
CA VAL A 111 4.77 -11.87 -10.78
C VAL A 111 5.23 -11.58 -12.21
N ALA A 112 6.21 -10.68 -12.39
CA ALA A 112 6.79 -10.38 -13.71
C ALA A 112 7.35 -11.64 -14.39
N TYR A 113 8.06 -12.48 -13.63
CA TYR A 113 8.62 -13.73 -14.15
C TYR A 113 7.53 -14.77 -14.47
N VAL A 114 6.59 -15.01 -13.56
CA VAL A 114 5.58 -16.07 -13.69
C VAL A 114 4.50 -15.70 -14.71
N VAL A 115 3.96 -14.49 -14.64
CA VAL A 115 2.82 -14.06 -15.45
C VAL A 115 3.28 -13.48 -16.79
N TYR A 116 4.26 -12.57 -16.76
CA TYR A 116 4.71 -11.84 -17.94
C TYR A 116 5.93 -12.48 -18.62
N LYS A 117 6.49 -13.56 -18.04
CA LYS A 117 7.66 -14.28 -18.57
C LYS A 117 8.91 -13.41 -18.71
N GLU A 118 9.00 -12.35 -17.92
CA GLU A 118 10.17 -11.47 -17.89
C GLU A 118 11.36 -12.20 -17.26
N ARG A 119 12.52 -12.14 -17.91
CA ARG A 119 13.74 -12.79 -17.38
C ARG A 119 14.39 -11.93 -16.32
N LEU A 120 14.53 -12.47 -15.13
CA LEU A 120 15.30 -11.84 -14.07
C LEU A 120 16.80 -11.96 -14.33
N SER A 121 17.55 -10.89 -14.13
CA SER A 121 19.01 -10.97 -14.16
C SER A 121 19.53 -11.77 -12.96
N ARG A 122 20.73 -12.38 -13.08
CA ARG A 122 21.37 -13.10 -11.99
C ARG A 122 21.59 -12.21 -10.76
N SER A 123 21.94 -10.95 -10.96
CA SER A 123 22.10 -9.97 -9.87
C SER A 123 20.77 -9.64 -9.19
N SER A 124 19.68 -9.53 -9.95
CA SER A 124 18.34 -9.35 -9.39
C SER A 124 17.92 -10.55 -8.53
N LEU A 125 18.17 -11.77 -9.04
CA LEU A 125 17.84 -12.99 -8.29
C LEU A 125 18.62 -13.09 -6.98
N LEU A 126 19.92 -12.77 -6.99
CA LEU A 126 20.73 -12.73 -5.78
C LEU A 126 20.23 -11.67 -4.78
N GLY A 127 19.89 -10.47 -5.25
CA GLY A 127 19.32 -9.42 -4.42
C GLY A 127 18.00 -9.84 -3.77
N LEU A 128 17.12 -10.49 -4.53
CA LEU A 128 15.84 -11.02 -4.02
C LEU A 128 16.07 -12.10 -2.95
N LEU A 129 17.02 -13.02 -3.17
CA LEU A 129 17.35 -14.06 -2.19
C LEU A 129 17.90 -13.47 -0.88
N ILE A 130 18.84 -12.51 -0.98
CA ILE A 130 19.40 -11.83 0.21
C ILE A 130 18.31 -11.09 0.96
N GLY A 131 17.44 -10.35 0.26
CA GLY A 131 16.32 -9.63 0.85
C GLY A 131 15.33 -10.57 1.53
N PHE A 132 14.99 -11.70 0.90
CA PHE A 132 14.12 -12.71 1.50
C PHE A 132 14.73 -13.34 2.76
N LEU A 133 15.99 -13.71 2.71
CA LEU A 133 16.71 -14.26 3.89
C LEU A 133 16.75 -13.24 5.04
N GLY A 134 16.96 -11.95 4.75
CA GLY A 134 16.89 -10.89 5.76
C GLY A 134 15.52 -10.83 6.46
N VAL A 135 14.42 -10.94 5.73
CA VAL A 135 13.08 -10.99 6.31
C VAL A 135 12.87 -12.26 7.14
N VAL A 136 13.33 -13.42 6.65
CA VAL A 136 13.26 -14.70 7.39
C VAL A 136 14.00 -14.59 8.71
N VAL A 137 15.23 -14.08 8.73
CA VAL A 137 16.02 -13.90 9.98
C VAL A 137 15.27 -13.03 10.98
N LEU A 138 14.61 -11.98 10.55
CA LEU A 138 13.84 -11.08 11.42
C LEU A 138 12.57 -11.73 11.98
N LEU A 139 11.89 -12.54 11.16
CA LEU A 139 10.68 -13.26 11.60
C LEU A 139 10.97 -14.39 12.61
N PHE A 140 12.16 -14.96 12.55
CA PHE A 140 12.59 -16.02 13.48
C PHE A 140 13.41 -15.49 14.66
N ASN A 141 13.25 -14.22 15.05
CA ASN A 141 13.86 -13.68 16.25
C ASN A 141 13.23 -14.38 17.49
N PRO A 142 14.01 -15.12 18.30
CA PRO A 142 13.50 -15.87 19.44
C PRO A 142 12.91 -14.98 20.55
N ASP A 143 13.25 -13.69 20.57
CA ASP A 143 12.75 -12.73 21.55
C ASP A 143 11.34 -12.20 21.23
N GLU A 144 10.80 -12.44 20.03
CA GLU A 144 9.46 -12.04 19.62
C GLU A 144 8.48 -13.22 19.58
N SER A 145 7.57 -13.25 20.55
CA SER A 145 6.44 -14.20 20.55
C SER A 145 5.22 -13.56 19.90
N PHE A 146 4.91 -13.97 18.68
CA PHE A 146 3.81 -13.37 17.90
C PHE A 146 2.42 -13.90 18.28
N GLY A 147 2.28 -15.02 18.93
CA GLY A 147 0.99 -15.68 19.13
C GLY A 147 0.26 -15.98 17.80
N SER A 148 -0.94 -16.55 17.86
CA SER A 148 -1.71 -16.94 16.67
C SER A 148 -2.13 -15.74 15.79
N LEU A 149 -2.59 -14.66 16.42
CA LEU A 149 -3.03 -13.45 15.70
C LEU A 149 -1.84 -12.68 15.10
N GLY A 150 -0.67 -12.71 15.72
CA GLY A 150 0.53 -12.11 15.16
C GLY A 150 1.00 -12.83 13.89
N TRP A 151 0.96 -14.15 13.85
CA TRP A 151 1.24 -14.91 12.62
C TRP A 151 0.23 -14.64 11.51
N LEU A 152 -1.06 -14.50 11.86
CA LEU A 152 -2.09 -14.10 10.91
C LEU A 152 -1.83 -12.69 10.35
N ALA A 153 -1.38 -11.77 11.21
CA ALA A 153 -1.01 -10.41 10.80
C ALA A 153 0.18 -10.40 9.84
N ILE A 154 1.23 -11.21 10.10
CA ILE A 154 2.38 -11.37 9.20
C ILE A 154 1.91 -11.90 7.83
N LEU A 155 1.08 -12.94 7.83
CA LEU A 155 0.53 -13.50 6.59
C LEU A 155 -0.32 -12.48 5.83
N SER A 156 -1.14 -11.71 6.53
CA SER A 156 -1.94 -10.61 5.97
C SER A 156 -1.07 -9.55 5.29
N ALA A 157 0.03 -9.12 5.96
CA ALA A 157 0.98 -8.16 5.39
C ALA A 157 1.72 -8.72 4.16
N LEU A 158 2.10 -10.00 4.16
CA LEU A 158 2.72 -10.66 3.00
C LEU A 158 1.75 -10.76 1.81
N LEU A 159 0.47 -11.07 2.06
CA LEU A 159 -0.58 -11.04 1.02
C LEU A 159 -0.77 -9.63 0.46
N ALA A 160 -0.71 -8.60 1.30
CA ALA A 160 -0.73 -7.21 0.84
C ALA A 160 0.45 -6.91 -0.09
N CYS A 161 1.66 -7.38 0.24
CA CYS A 161 2.85 -7.21 -0.61
C CYS A 161 2.71 -7.93 -1.96
N LEU A 162 2.13 -9.13 -1.99
CA LEU A 162 1.83 -9.86 -3.22
C LEU A 162 0.83 -9.08 -4.10
N LEU A 163 -0.23 -8.54 -3.50
CA LEU A 163 -1.21 -7.72 -4.21
C LEU A 163 -0.56 -6.45 -4.77
N TYR A 164 0.28 -5.76 -4.01
CA TYR A 164 1.06 -4.62 -4.50
C TYR A 164 1.96 -5.00 -5.68
N GLY A 165 2.72 -6.08 -5.56
CA GLY A 165 3.57 -6.57 -6.64
C GLY A 165 2.79 -6.89 -7.92
N THR A 166 1.59 -7.46 -7.78
CA THR A 166 0.68 -7.73 -8.90
C THR A 166 0.13 -6.43 -9.49
N ALA A 167 -0.34 -5.49 -8.65
CA ALA A 167 -0.86 -4.21 -9.10
C ALA A 167 0.19 -3.36 -9.84
N ILE A 168 1.44 -3.38 -9.40
CA ILE A 168 2.56 -2.70 -10.10
C ILE A 168 2.69 -3.25 -11.52
N ASN A 169 2.75 -4.56 -11.67
CA ASN A 169 2.87 -5.20 -12.99
C ASN A 169 1.65 -4.92 -13.89
N LEU A 170 0.43 -4.97 -13.34
CA LEU A 170 -0.78 -4.62 -14.08
C LEU A 170 -0.75 -3.17 -14.55
N THR A 171 -0.31 -2.25 -13.68
CA THR A 171 -0.20 -0.82 -14.03
C THR A 171 0.77 -0.59 -15.16
N VAL A 172 1.98 -1.16 -15.05
CA VAL A 172 3.03 -1.00 -16.07
C VAL A 172 2.61 -1.57 -17.42
N ASN A 173 1.91 -2.70 -17.42
CA ASN A 173 1.55 -3.37 -18.66
C ASN A 173 0.24 -2.85 -19.33
N ASN A 174 -0.71 -2.32 -18.52
CA ASN A 174 -2.05 -2.03 -19.04
C ASN A 174 -2.46 -0.55 -18.95
N LEU A 175 -1.76 0.27 -18.19
CA LEU A 175 -2.09 1.69 -17.99
C LEU A 175 -1.00 2.64 -18.53
N GLN A 176 -0.24 2.18 -19.53
CA GLN A 176 0.75 3.03 -20.21
C GLN A 176 0.07 4.24 -20.85
N GLY A 177 0.64 5.43 -20.62
CA GLY A 177 0.12 6.69 -21.16
C GLY A 177 -1.08 7.27 -20.39
N VAL A 178 -1.61 6.57 -19.39
CA VAL A 178 -2.60 7.13 -18.46
C VAL A 178 -1.89 7.93 -17.38
N SER A 179 -2.37 9.14 -17.07
CA SER A 179 -1.74 9.98 -16.06
C SER A 179 -1.82 9.34 -14.67
N GLY A 180 -0.72 9.44 -13.89
CA GLY A 180 -0.70 8.94 -12.51
C GLY A 180 -1.80 9.57 -11.65
N LEU A 181 -2.17 10.83 -11.93
CA LEU A 181 -3.25 11.52 -11.25
C LEU A 181 -4.62 10.83 -11.50
N ALA A 182 -4.92 10.47 -12.75
CA ALA A 182 -6.15 9.76 -13.10
C ALA A 182 -6.19 8.36 -12.46
N ILE A 183 -5.06 7.64 -12.44
CA ILE A 183 -4.94 6.33 -11.82
C ILE A 183 -5.16 6.43 -10.31
N THR A 184 -4.47 7.38 -9.64
CA THR A 184 -4.54 7.51 -8.19
C THR A 184 -5.90 8.00 -7.72
N ALA A 185 -6.43 9.09 -8.28
CA ALA A 185 -7.72 9.63 -7.87
C ALA A 185 -8.88 8.68 -8.24
N GLY A 186 -8.85 8.09 -9.44
CA GLY A 186 -9.81 7.06 -9.83
C GLY A 186 -9.73 5.83 -8.94
N GLY A 187 -8.51 5.45 -8.55
CA GLY A 187 -8.27 4.35 -7.62
C GLY A 187 -8.81 4.64 -6.22
N LEU A 188 -8.61 5.83 -5.68
CA LEU A 188 -9.18 6.26 -4.40
C LEU A 188 -10.71 6.28 -4.46
N PHE A 189 -11.29 6.78 -5.56
CA PHE A 189 -12.74 6.78 -5.75
C PHE A 189 -13.32 5.36 -5.71
N VAL A 190 -12.75 4.44 -6.48
CA VAL A 190 -13.21 3.03 -6.51
C VAL A 190 -12.98 2.36 -5.15
N SER A 191 -11.83 2.59 -4.52
CA SER A 191 -11.52 2.01 -3.21
C SER A 191 -12.49 2.48 -2.14
N SER A 192 -12.81 3.78 -2.10
CA SER A 192 -13.80 4.32 -1.18
C SER A 192 -15.19 3.76 -1.45
N LEU A 193 -15.61 3.67 -2.72
CA LEU A 193 -16.91 3.11 -3.05
C LEU A 193 -17.06 1.65 -2.55
N VAL A 194 -15.99 0.86 -2.61
CA VAL A 194 -15.97 -0.53 -2.12
C VAL A 194 -15.89 -0.61 -0.61
N LEU A 195 -15.05 0.23 0.02
CA LEU A 195 -14.82 0.17 1.46
C LEU A 195 -15.93 0.82 2.29
N LEU A 196 -16.63 1.82 1.73
CA LEU A 196 -17.66 2.60 2.43
C LEU A 196 -18.71 1.76 3.17
N PRO A 197 -19.36 0.74 2.55
CA PRO A 197 -20.34 -0.09 3.25
C PRO A 197 -19.74 -0.87 4.43
N PHE A 198 -18.51 -1.38 4.26
CA PHE A 198 -17.81 -2.11 5.31
C PHE A 198 -17.33 -1.17 6.43
N ALA A 199 -16.89 0.03 6.09
CA ALA A 199 -16.47 1.03 7.05
C ALA A 199 -17.65 1.55 7.89
N PHE A 200 -18.82 1.70 7.29
CA PHE A 200 -20.03 2.06 8.00
C PHE A 200 -20.40 1.01 9.06
N TRP A 201 -20.23 -0.26 8.73
CA TRP A 201 -20.50 -1.38 9.66
C TRP A 201 -19.42 -1.53 10.73
N ALA A 202 -18.15 -1.29 10.36
CA ALA A 202 -16.99 -1.41 11.24
C ALA A 202 -16.64 -0.12 11.99
N ARG A 203 -17.53 0.89 11.98
CA ARG A 203 -17.28 2.16 12.66
C ARG A 203 -17.21 1.95 14.18
N PRO A 204 -16.30 2.61 14.88
CA PRO A 204 -16.26 2.58 16.33
C PRO A 204 -17.54 3.22 16.92
N GLU A 205 -18.06 2.64 18.00
CA GLU A 205 -19.27 3.16 18.68
C GLU A 205 -19.08 4.59 19.20
N VAL A 206 -17.88 4.88 19.69
CA VAL A 206 -17.48 6.22 20.13
C VAL A 206 -16.30 6.67 19.28
N LEU A 207 -16.49 7.73 18.51
CA LEU A 207 -15.39 8.31 17.73
C LEU A 207 -14.36 8.93 18.71
N PRO A 208 -13.10 8.50 18.66
CA PRO A 208 -12.05 9.04 19.53
C PRO A 208 -11.61 10.42 19.03
N VAL A 209 -12.43 11.43 19.30
CA VAL A 209 -12.29 12.80 18.77
C VAL A 209 -10.90 13.40 19.05
N GLY A 210 -10.29 13.06 20.19
CA GLY A 210 -8.92 13.51 20.53
C GLY A 210 -7.83 12.96 19.62
N ASN A 211 -8.09 11.87 18.88
CA ASN A 211 -7.13 11.21 17.99
C ASN A 211 -7.43 11.44 16.50
N LEU A 212 -8.45 12.23 16.16
CA LEU A 212 -8.83 12.49 14.76
C LEU A 212 -7.71 13.16 13.95
N SER A 213 -6.86 13.96 14.61
CA SER A 213 -5.69 14.58 13.96
C SER A 213 -4.70 13.57 13.41
N LEU A 214 -4.68 12.33 13.89
CA LEU A 214 -3.80 11.27 13.43
C LEU A 214 -4.25 10.64 12.10
N ILE A 215 -5.51 10.84 11.70
CA ILE A 215 -6.05 10.32 10.44
C ILE A 215 -5.51 11.09 9.23
N HIS A 216 -5.22 12.36 9.41
CA HIS A 216 -4.78 13.27 8.32
C HIS A 216 -3.29 13.15 7.96
N ILE A 217 -2.57 12.30 8.63
CA ILE A 217 -1.16 12.02 8.37
C ILE A 217 -1.06 10.78 7.49
#